data_b6cb9a3af394736db49bc19266075153
#
_entry.id   b6cb9a3af394736db49bc19266075153
#
_cell.length_a   1.000
_cell.length_b   1.000
_cell.length_c   1.000
_cell.angle_alpha   90.00
_cell.angle_beta   90.00
_cell.angle_gamma   90.00
#
_symmetry.space_group_name_H-M   'P 1'
#
loop_
_entity.id
_entity.type
_entity.pdbx_description
1 polymer ?
#
loop_
_entity_poly.entity_id
_entity_poly.type
_entity_poly.pdbx_seq_one_letter_code
_entity_poly.pdbx_strand_id
1 'polypeptide(L)'
;AAAKNIKPNIRVIGVEPVGAPTHFQSRAAGKVIKLDKVDTRAGTLAPKKTEILNFELIQEYVDDLILVDDMSMQKAAEWLWFEFGVAAELSGAASIAALSDKVFETGPRNVCSIICGSGTDGIP
;
A
#
# COMPACT_ATOMS: atom_id res chain seq x y z
N ALA A 1 -6.27 1.74 -13.03
CA ALA A 1 -6.88 2.03 -14.34
C ALA A 1 -6.66 3.47 -14.77
N ALA A 2 -7.24 4.51 -14.09
CA ALA A 2 -7.21 5.90 -14.53
C ALA A 2 -5.80 6.43 -14.86
N ALA A 3 -4.83 6.23 -13.96
CA ALA A 3 -3.46 6.68 -14.17
C ALA A 3 -2.83 6.10 -15.45
N LYS A 4 -3.02 4.81 -15.70
CA LYS A 4 -2.50 4.15 -16.90
C LYS A 4 -3.26 4.54 -18.17
N ASN A 5 -4.53 4.88 -18.08
CA ASN A 5 -5.29 5.39 -19.23
C ASN A 5 -4.80 6.78 -19.66
N ILE A 6 -4.37 7.62 -18.71
CA ILE A 6 -3.83 8.96 -18.99
C ILE A 6 -2.35 8.87 -19.40
N LYS A 7 -1.58 8.03 -18.74
CA LYS A 7 -0.13 7.85 -18.98
C LYS A 7 0.22 6.37 -18.96
N PRO A 8 0.15 5.67 -20.11
CA PRO A 8 0.33 4.20 -20.18
C PRO A 8 1.64 3.70 -19.58
N ASN A 9 2.70 4.48 -19.65
CA ASN A 9 4.03 4.12 -19.15
C ASN A 9 4.24 4.43 -17.65
N ILE A 10 3.21 4.92 -16.94
CA ILE A 10 3.33 5.10 -15.49
C ILE A 10 3.46 3.73 -14.81
N ARG A 11 4.42 3.60 -13.90
CA ARG A 11 4.53 2.41 -13.06
C ARG A 11 3.61 2.59 -11.85
N VAL A 12 2.71 1.63 -11.64
CA VAL A 12 1.78 1.61 -10.51
C VAL A 12 2.20 0.51 -9.55
N ILE A 13 2.45 0.88 -8.31
CA ILE A 13 2.86 -0.03 -7.26
C ILE A 13 1.76 -0.08 -6.20
N GLY A 14 1.25 -1.26 -5.92
CA GLY A 14 0.35 -1.51 -4.80
C GLY A 14 1.14 -1.85 -3.54
N VAL A 15 0.67 -1.38 -2.40
CA VAL A 15 1.30 -1.62 -1.10
C VAL A 15 0.30 -2.29 -0.17
N GLU A 16 0.68 -3.39 0.46
CA GLU A 16 -0.13 -4.10 1.45
C GLU A 16 0.68 -4.37 2.73
N PRO A 17 0.01 -4.55 3.88
CA PRO A 17 0.70 -4.99 5.10
C PRO A 17 1.17 -6.44 4.97
N VAL A 18 2.34 -6.75 5.52
CA VAL A 18 2.81 -8.14 5.67
C VAL A 18 1.76 -9.02 6.35
N GLY A 19 1.04 -8.46 7.33
CA GLY A 19 0.01 -9.19 8.07
C GLY A 19 -1.36 -9.33 7.36
N ALA A 20 -1.54 -8.70 6.17
CA ALA A 20 -2.75 -8.81 5.35
C ALA A 20 -2.44 -8.75 3.85
N PRO A 21 -1.65 -9.71 3.30
CA PRO A 21 -1.18 -9.67 1.91
C PRO A 21 -2.21 -10.24 0.93
N THR A 22 -3.42 -9.72 0.93
CA THR A 22 -4.59 -10.30 0.23
C THR A 22 -4.43 -10.32 -1.28
N HIS A 23 -4.05 -9.18 -1.87
CA HIS A 23 -3.84 -9.09 -3.32
C HIS A 23 -2.51 -9.73 -3.73
N PHE A 24 -1.48 -9.59 -2.91
CA PHE A 24 -0.18 -10.23 -3.15
C PHE A 24 -0.32 -11.75 -3.28
N GLN A 25 -0.99 -12.40 -2.31
CA GLN A 25 -1.21 -13.84 -2.34
C GLN A 25 -2.21 -14.24 -3.44
N SER A 26 -3.27 -13.46 -3.67
CA SER A 26 -4.21 -13.72 -4.77
C SER A 26 -3.52 -13.69 -6.13
N ARG A 27 -2.62 -12.71 -6.35
CA ARG A 27 -1.82 -12.62 -7.58
C ARG A 27 -0.90 -13.83 -7.74
N ALA A 28 -0.19 -14.23 -6.69
CA ALA A 28 0.68 -15.40 -6.71
C ALA A 28 -0.08 -16.69 -7.00
N ALA A 29 -1.33 -16.81 -6.51
CA ALA A 29 -2.20 -17.95 -6.74
C ALA A 29 -2.93 -17.92 -8.09
N GLY A 30 -2.90 -16.79 -8.81
CA GLY A 30 -3.65 -16.60 -10.07
C GLY A 30 -5.18 -16.56 -9.90
N LYS A 31 -5.67 -16.39 -8.66
CA LYS A 31 -7.10 -16.37 -8.32
C LYS A 31 -7.34 -15.65 -7.01
N VAL A 32 -8.56 -15.16 -6.80
CA VAL A 32 -8.97 -14.61 -5.51
C VAL A 32 -8.83 -15.68 -4.42
N ILE A 33 -8.07 -15.37 -3.39
CA ILE A 33 -7.96 -16.18 -2.19
C ILE A 33 -8.61 -15.45 -0.99
N LYS A 34 -8.88 -16.20 0.07
CA LYS A 34 -9.28 -15.68 1.38
C LYS A 34 -8.17 -15.99 2.37
N LEU A 35 -7.70 -14.97 3.08
CA LEU A 35 -6.73 -15.14 4.16
C LEU A 35 -7.38 -15.85 5.36
N ASP A 36 -6.69 -16.80 5.95
CA ASP A 36 -7.14 -17.46 7.19
C ASP A 36 -7.09 -16.49 8.37
N LYS A 37 -5.99 -15.73 8.46
CA LYS A 37 -5.74 -14.75 9.51
C LYS A 37 -5.31 -13.42 8.92
N VAL A 38 -5.66 -12.34 9.60
CA VAL A 38 -5.14 -10.99 9.40
C VAL A 38 -4.46 -10.56 10.68
N ASP A 39 -3.25 -10.02 10.59
CA ASP A 39 -2.42 -9.64 11.74
C ASP A 39 -1.67 -8.34 11.44
N THR A 40 -2.40 -7.24 11.44
CA THR A 40 -1.87 -5.89 11.26
C THR A 40 -2.72 -4.88 12.00
N ARG A 41 -2.09 -3.78 12.44
CA ARG A 41 -2.77 -2.62 13.03
C ARG A 41 -3.38 -1.71 11.96
N ALA A 42 -2.96 -1.82 10.70
CA ALA A 42 -3.48 -1.05 9.57
C ALA A 42 -4.87 -1.56 9.14
N GLY A 43 -5.89 -1.34 9.98
CA GLY A 43 -7.21 -1.96 9.88
C GLY A 43 -7.95 -1.68 8.56
N THR A 44 -7.81 -0.49 7.99
CA THR A 44 -8.45 -0.11 6.72
C THR A 44 -7.73 -0.68 5.49
N LEU A 45 -6.53 -1.25 5.66
CA LEU A 45 -5.74 -1.91 4.62
C LEU A 45 -5.73 -3.45 4.79
N ALA A 46 -6.68 -4.01 5.52
CA ALA A 46 -6.64 -5.40 5.99
C ALA A 46 -7.87 -6.24 5.60
N PRO A 47 -8.34 -6.24 4.35
CA PRO A 47 -9.42 -7.12 3.93
C PRO A 47 -8.94 -8.57 3.92
N LYS A 48 -9.76 -9.50 4.45
CA LYS A 48 -9.45 -10.94 4.37
C LYS A 48 -9.58 -11.51 2.96
N LYS A 49 -10.35 -10.87 2.11
CA LYS A 49 -10.65 -11.30 0.75
C LYS A 49 -10.93 -10.08 -0.12
N THR A 50 -10.54 -10.13 -1.37
CA THR A 50 -10.91 -9.14 -2.38
C THR A 50 -12.07 -9.63 -3.25
N GLU A 51 -12.69 -8.74 -4.01
CA GLU A 51 -13.68 -9.07 -5.02
C GLU A 51 -13.01 -9.37 -6.37
N ILE A 52 -13.71 -10.14 -7.23
CA ILE A 52 -13.19 -10.57 -8.54
C ILE A 52 -12.82 -9.35 -9.39
N LEU A 53 -13.69 -8.35 -9.45
CA LEU A 53 -13.44 -7.12 -10.23
C LEU A 53 -12.15 -6.41 -9.78
N ASN A 54 -11.94 -6.29 -8.47
CA ASN A 54 -10.72 -5.65 -7.94
C ASN A 54 -9.48 -6.47 -8.28
N PHE A 55 -9.59 -7.80 -8.18
CA PHE A 55 -8.49 -8.71 -8.55
C PHE A 55 -8.11 -8.53 -10.03
N GLU A 56 -9.08 -8.53 -10.94
CA GLU A 56 -8.86 -8.35 -12.37
C GLU A 56 -8.22 -6.99 -12.69
N LEU A 57 -8.74 -5.89 -12.09
CA LEU A 57 -8.18 -4.56 -12.26
C LEU A 57 -6.74 -4.45 -11.72
N ILE A 58 -6.43 -5.12 -10.62
CA ILE A 58 -5.07 -5.14 -10.08
C ILE A 58 -4.14 -5.95 -10.97
N GLN A 59 -4.61 -7.07 -11.53
CA GLN A 59 -3.81 -7.85 -12.48
C GLN A 59 -3.48 -7.05 -13.74
N GLU A 60 -4.41 -6.24 -14.21
CA GLU A 60 -4.25 -5.47 -15.44
C GLU A 60 -3.45 -4.18 -15.26
N TYR A 61 -3.66 -3.44 -14.16
CA TYR A 61 -3.20 -2.07 -14.02
C TYR A 61 -2.11 -1.84 -12.96
N VAL A 62 -1.83 -2.82 -12.11
CA VAL A 62 -0.80 -2.71 -11.07
C VAL A 62 0.42 -3.50 -11.47
N ASP A 63 1.54 -2.83 -11.64
CA ASP A 63 2.78 -3.46 -12.12
C ASP A 63 3.40 -4.35 -11.03
N ASP A 64 3.47 -3.85 -9.79
CA ASP A 64 4.04 -4.58 -8.67
C ASP A 64 3.15 -4.48 -7.43
N LEU A 65 3.22 -5.51 -6.59
CA LEU A 65 2.65 -5.52 -5.24
C LEU A 65 3.79 -5.75 -4.26
N ILE A 66 3.91 -4.86 -3.28
CA ILE A 66 4.95 -4.92 -2.25
C ILE A 66 4.33 -4.95 -0.86
N LEU A 67 5.07 -5.51 0.09
CA LEU A 67 4.62 -5.66 1.47
C LEU A 67 5.47 -4.77 2.39
N VAL A 68 4.80 -4.13 3.36
CA VAL A 68 5.42 -3.34 4.41
C VAL A 68 4.94 -3.82 5.78
N ASP A 69 5.76 -3.71 6.80
CA ASP A 69 5.37 -4.06 8.16
C ASP A 69 4.74 -2.89 8.92
N ASP A 70 4.08 -3.20 10.03
CA ASP A 70 3.39 -2.20 10.86
C ASP A 70 4.36 -1.18 11.49
N MET A 71 5.60 -1.58 11.76
CA MET A 71 6.61 -0.69 12.33
C MET A 71 7.07 0.35 11.30
N SER A 72 7.24 -0.06 10.06
CA SER A 72 7.58 0.84 8.95
C SER A 72 6.44 1.83 8.68
N MET A 73 5.19 1.37 8.72
CA MET A 73 4.03 2.24 8.60
C MET A 73 3.93 3.24 9.76
N GLN A 74 4.24 2.81 11.00
CA GLN A 74 4.27 3.68 12.17
C GLN A 74 5.32 4.79 11.99
N LYS A 75 6.55 4.44 11.63
CA LYS A 75 7.62 5.42 11.38
C LYS A 75 7.26 6.40 10.26
N ALA A 76 6.61 5.92 9.22
CA ALA A 76 6.16 6.77 8.13
C ALA A 76 5.06 7.75 8.58
N ALA A 77 4.12 7.31 9.41
CA ALA A 77 3.08 8.18 9.99
C ALA A 77 3.69 9.25 10.92
N GLU A 78 4.65 8.86 11.76
CA GLU A 78 5.41 9.78 12.62
C GLU A 78 6.17 10.82 11.78
N TRP A 79 6.88 10.38 10.74
CA TRP A 79 7.61 11.26 9.83
C TRP A 79 6.68 12.24 9.12
N LEU A 80 5.53 11.79 8.63
CA LEU A 80 4.50 12.66 8.02
C LEU A 80 4.01 13.73 9.01
N TRP A 81 3.83 13.37 10.27
CA TRP A 81 3.42 14.32 11.29
C TRP A 81 4.51 15.35 11.60
N PHE A 82 5.74 14.92 11.91
CA PHE A 82 6.80 15.82 12.35
C PHE A 82 7.34 16.71 11.23
N GLU A 83 7.45 16.20 10.00
CA GLU A 83 8.04 16.95 8.89
C GLU A 83 7.01 17.77 8.10
N PHE A 84 5.76 17.31 8.02
CA PHE A 84 4.74 17.94 7.18
C PHE A 84 3.47 18.35 7.92
N GLY A 85 3.32 18.02 9.20
CA GLY A 85 2.08 18.26 9.96
C GLY A 85 0.88 17.46 9.43
N VAL A 86 1.13 16.33 8.76
CA VAL A 86 0.08 15.47 8.19
C VAL A 86 -0.25 14.36 9.16
N ALA A 87 -1.46 14.39 9.72
CA ALA A 87 -1.98 13.34 10.59
C ALA A 87 -2.52 12.19 9.75
N ALA A 88 -1.72 11.15 9.55
CA ALA A 88 -2.08 9.96 8.79
C ALA A 88 -2.31 8.75 9.70
N GLU A 89 -3.31 7.91 9.36
CA GLU A 89 -3.44 6.57 9.92
C GLU A 89 -2.38 5.63 9.31
N LEU A 90 -2.10 4.48 9.93
CA LEU A 90 -1.09 3.52 9.44
C LEU A 90 -1.32 3.13 7.98
N SER A 91 -2.57 2.83 7.61
CA SER A 91 -2.92 2.48 6.23
C SER A 91 -2.63 3.61 5.24
N GLY A 92 -2.90 4.86 5.65
CA GLY A 92 -2.61 6.06 4.84
C GLY A 92 -1.11 6.31 4.68
N ALA A 93 -0.29 5.86 5.62
CA ALA A 93 1.17 6.00 5.60
C ALA A 93 1.90 4.86 4.87
N ALA A 94 1.21 3.79 4.49
CA ALA A 94 1.83 2.58 3.92
C ALA A 94 2.66 2.86 2.65
N SER A 95 2.20 3.73 1.77
CA SER A 95 2.93 4.09 0.55
C SER A 95 4.23 4.87 0.84
N ILE A 96 4.24 5.68 1.90
CA ILE A 96 5.45 6.36 2.37
C ILE A 96 6.41 5.37 3.04
N ALA A 97 5.90 4.41 3.82
CA ALA A 97 6.71 3.34 4.39
C ALA A 97 7.49 2.58 3.31
N ALA A 98 6.80 2.21 2.24
CA ALA A 98 7.41 1.53 1.10
C ALA A 98 8.54 2.33 0.43
N LEU A 99 8.40 3.65 0.34
CA LEU A 99 9.43 4.54 -0.18
C LEU A 99 10.63 4.64 0.77
N SER A 100 10.37 4.80 2.08
CA SER A 100 11.39 4.96 3.11
C SER A 100 12.24 3.70 3.28
N ASP A 101 11.63 2.53 3.22
CA ASP A 101 12.31 1.24 3.34
C ASP A 101 13.05 0.83 2.05
N LYS A 102 12.95 1.62 0.98
CA LYS A 102 13.54 1.34 -0.33
C LYS A 102 13.21 -0.07 -0.84
N VAL A 103 11.99 -0.51 -0.59
CA VAL A 103 11.52 -1.85 -0.99
C VAL A 103 11.50 -2.00 -2.52
N PHE A 104 11.60 -0.87 -3.23
CA PHE A 104 11.76 -0.84 -4.69
C PHE A 104 12.62 0.35 -5.14
N GLU A 105 13.30 0.16 -6.25
CA GLU A 105 14.10 1.24 -6.82
C GLU A 105 13.22 2.23 -7.60
N THR A 106 13.29 3.49 -7.23
CA THR A 106 12.62 4.59 -7.94
C THR A 106 13.46 5.15 -9.08
N GLY A 107 14.80 5.06 -8.96
CA GLY A 107 15.71 5.77 -9.85
C GLY A 107 15.47 7.30 -9.82
N PRO A 108 15.99 8.06 -10.77
CA PRO A 108 15.77 9.50 -10.87
C PRO A 108 14.40 9.80 -11.48
N ARG A 109 13.31 9.45 -10.81
CA ARG A 109 11.93 9.60 -11.29
C ARG A 109 11.09 10.40 -10.31
N ASN A 110 10.07 11.07 -10.83
CA ASN A 110 9.02 11.65 -10.00
C ASN A 110 8.14 10.52 -9.44
N VAL A 111 7.95 10.51 -8.14
CA VAL A 111 7.08 9.56 -7.44
C VAL A 111 5.89 10.31 -6.87
N CYS A 112 4.70 9.77 -7.09
CA CYS A 112 3.48 10.23 -6.44
C CYS A 112 3.05 9.18 -5.41
N SER A 113 3.00 9.57 -4.16
CA SER A 113 2.49 8.75 -3.06
C SER A 113 1.14 9.29 -2.61
N ILE A 114 0.16 8.40 -2.44
CA ILE A 114 -1.18 8.77 -2.00
C ILE A 114 -1.29 8.51 -0.51
N ILE A 115 -1.55 9.58 0.27
CA ILE A 115 -1.88 9.50 1.68
C ILE A 115 -3.40 9.59 1.78
N CYS A 116 -4.06 8.45 1.92
CA CYS A 116 -5.50 8.30 1.70
C CYS A 116 -6.35 8.24 2.97
N GLY A 117 -5.75 8.25 4.15
CA GLY A 117 -6.48 8.17 5.42
C GLY A 117 -5.86 9.07 6.49
N SER A 118 -6.71 9.86 7.18
CA SER A 118 -6.31 10.64 8.34
C SER A 118 -6.41 9.81 9.62
N GLY A 119 -5.52 10.06 10.58
CA GLY A 119 -5.52 9.40 11.87
C GLY A 119 -4.44 9.96 12.80
N THR A 120 -4.38 9.45 14.01
CA THR A 120 -3.47 9.92 15.05
C THR A 120 -2.31 8.97 15.31
N ASP A 121 -2.12 7.96 14.47
CA ASP A 121 -1.13 6.90 14.70
C ASP A 121 0.32 7.42 14.70
N GLY A 122 0.59 8.52 14.01
CA GLY A 122 1.90 9.18 14.00
C GLY A 122 2.04 10.34 15.01
N ILE A 123 1.00 10.62 15.81
CA ILE A 123 1.00 11.69 16.80
C ILE A 123 1.42 11.09 18.15
N PRO A 124 2.46 11.63 18.83
CA PRO A 124 2.93 11.13 20.11
C PRO A 124 1.93 11.37 21.25
#